data_90ce60e78b51af350acb09b4bb65722b
#
_entry.id   90ce60e78b51af350acb09b4bb65722b
#
_cell.length_a   1.000
_cell.length_b   1.000
_cell.length_c   1.000
_cell.angle_alpha   90.00
_cell.angle_beta   90.00
_cell.angle_gamma   90.00
#
_symmetry.space_group_name_H-M   'P 1'
#
loop_
_entity.id
_entity.type
_entity.pdbx_description
1 polymer ?
#
loop_
_entity_poly.entity_id
_entity_poly.type
_entity_poly.pdbx_seq_one_letter_code
_entity_poly.pdbx_strand_id
1 'polypeptide(L)'
;MKIDFHTHCFPEKIAEKARIKLSNASGGLIPQTDCTADGLRREMKKDGVDISVVMNIATNPHQQHSVNDFAASLISEDLIPFGSVHPNSPDALDELERIKSLGMKGVKFHPEYQGFYVDEERMFPIYKKISELGLITLFHAGGDIGFPPPYQGTPDRFLRILNRFESPVVLAHWGGCFMCFDVLEKLAGLPVWFDTSFGYGAMPKACAQRILDKHGAERLLLGSDMPWQRPAWSLALLNSLDMSDGD
;
A
#
# COMPACT_ATOMS: atom_id res chain seq x y z
N MET A 1 20.52 0.76 -5.70
CA MET A 1 19.33 1.60 -5.39
C MET A 1 18.29 0.73 -4.70
N LYS A 2 17.82 1.15 -3.53
CA LYS A 2 16.76 0.46 -2.77
C LYS A 2 15.51 1.34 -2.75
N ILE A 3 14.38 0.78 -3.14
CA ILE A 3 13.08 1.47 -3.15
C ILE A 3 12.17 0.80 -2.14
N ASP A 4 11.66 1.56 -1.17
CA ASP A 4 10.60 1.12 -0.26
C ASP A 4 9.25 1.49 -0.90
N PHE A 5 8.52 0.51 -1.38
CA PHE A 5 7.30 0.73 -2.16
C PHE A 5 6.05 0.98 -1.30
N HIS A 6 6.16 0.97 0.04
CA HIS A 6 5.02 1.18 0.92
C HIS A 6 5.42 1.92 2.20
N THR A 7 5.18 3.21 2.21
CA THR A 7 5.42 4.08 3.36
C THR A 7 4.28 5.07 3.55
N HIS A 8 4.19 5.67 4.73
CA HIS A 8 3.22 6.70 5.05
C HIS A 8 3.89 7.87 5.78
N CYS A 9 3.42 9.09 5.49
CA CYS A 9 3.67 10.26 6.31
C CYS A 9 2.48 11.21 6.24
N PHE A 10 2.44 12.17 7.14
CA PHE A 10 1.34 13.12 7.28
C PHE A 10 1.85 14.55 7.30
N PRO A 11 1.01 15.55 6.94
CA PRO A 11 1.33 16.95 7.17
C PRO A 11 1.73 17.19 8.63
N GLU A 12 2.79 17.96 8.88
CA GLU A 12 3.32 18.22 10.22
C GLU A 12 2.24 18.63 11.22
N LYS A 13 1.31 19.51 10.82
CA LYS A 13 0.22 20.01 11.68
C LYS A 13 -0.72 18.92 12.21
N ILE A 14 -0.76 17.73 11.58
CA ILE A 14 -1.63 16.62 12.00
C ILE A 14 -0.86 15.34 12.34
N ALA A 15 0.45 15.28 12.07
CA ALA A 15 1.27 14.07 12.21
C ALA A 15 1.17 13.46 13.61
N GLU A 16 1.31 14.27 14.67
CA GLU A 16 1.21 13.78 16.05
C GLU A 16 -0.19 13.26 16.38
N LYS A 17 -1.25 13.97 15.95
CA LYS A 17 -2.63 13.52 16.14
C LYS A 17 -2.92 12.21 15.38
N ALA A 18 -2.42 12.11 14.14
CA ALA A 18 -2.53 10.89 13.33
C ALA A 18 -1.79 9.73 14.01
N ARG A 19 -0.56 9.96 14.48
CA ARG A 19 0.26 8.98 15.20
C ARG A 19 -0.50 8.38 16.39
N ILE A 20 -1.04 9.23 17.26
CA ILE A 20 -1.80 8.80 18.45
C ILE A 20 -3.06 8.03 18.05
N LYS A 21 -3.85 8.57 17.11
CA LYS A 21 -5.11 7.95 16.69
C LYS A 21 -4.90 6.57 16.11
N LEU A 22 -3.92 6.43 15.23
CA LEU A 22 -3.64 5.17 14.53
C LEU A 22 -2.99 4.15 15.48
N SER A 23 -2.08 4.57 16.36
CA SER A 23 -1.52 3.71 17.41
C SER A 23 -2.63 3.13 18.30
N ASN A 24 -3.55 3.96 18.74
CA ASN A 24 -4.69 3.50 19.55
C ASN A 24 -5.59 2.52 18.79
N ALA A 25 -5.88 2.79 17.51
CA ALA A 25 -6.71 1.92 16.68
C ALA A 25 -6.07 0.54 16.44
N SER A 26 -4.74 0.47 16.38
CA SER A 26 -3.97 -0.77 16.19
C SER A 26 -3.61 -1.50 17.49
N GLY A 27 -4.26 -1.17 18.60
CA GLY A 27 -3.97 -1.83 19.89
C GLY A 27 -2.65 -1.42 20.53
N GLY A 28 -2.13 -0.24 20.18
CA GLY A 28 -0.91 0.32 20.76
C GLY A 28 0.37 0.05 19.95
N LEU A 29 0.25 -0.26 18.66
CA LEU A 29 1.40 -0.37 17.78
C LEU A 29 2.21 0.95 17.80
N ILE A 30 3.51 0.84 18.03
CA ILE A 30 4.40 2.00 18.22
C ILE A 30 5.00 2.39 16.86
N PRO A 31 4.68 3.58 16.32
CA PRO A 31 5.32 4.09 15.11
C PRO A 31 6.82 4.31 15.31
N GLN A 32 7.58 4.02 14.27
CA GLN A 32 9.05 4.12 14.28
C GLN A 32 9.55 5.54 13.94
N THR A 33 8.65 6.45 13.58
CA THR A 33 8.95 7.86 13.28
C THR A 33 7.94 8.78 13.96
N ASP A 34 8.16 10.09 13.81
CA ASP A 34 7.18 11.14 14.16
C ASP A 34 6.04 11.26 13.14
N CYS A 35 5.97 10.37 12.17
CA CYS A 35 4.99 10.34 11.08
C CYS A 35 5.06 11.53 10.10
N THR A 36 6.15 12.30 10.11
CA THR A 36 6.38 13.39 9.14
C THR A 36 7.21 12.90 7.95
N ALA A 37 7.25 13.68 6.86
CA ALA A 37 8.13 13.39 5.72
C ALA A 37 9.62 13.42 6.11
N ASP A 38 10.02 14.35 6.98
CA ASP A 38 11.38 14.41 7.49
C ASP A 38 11.70 13.23 8.40
N GLY A 39 10.73 12.75 9.19
CA GLY A 39 10.86 11.52 9.96
C GLY A 39 11.08 10.30 9.07
N LEU A 40 10.33 10.21 7.98
CA LEU A 40 10.51 9.16 6.98
C LEU A 40 11.92 9.21 6.38
N ARG A 41 12.39 10.38 5.93
CA ARG A 41 13.74 10.56 5.36
C ARG A 41 14.85 10.16 6.33
N ARG A 42 14.70 10.47 7.62
CA ARG A 42 15.67 10.04 8.65
C ARG A 42 15.81 8.53 8.72
N GLU A 43 14.70 7.79 8.70
CA GLU A 43 14.75 6.32 8.74
C GLU A 43 15.18 5.72 7.40
N MET A 44 14.80 6.32 6.25
CA MET A 44 15.33 5.94 4.94
C MET A 44 16.86 5.96 4.95
N LYS A 45 17.44 7.07 5.39
CA LYS A 45 18.91 7.21 5.48
C LYS A 45 19.54 6.17 6.40
N LYS A 46 18.91 5.88 7.54
CA LYS A 46 19.40 4.94 8.54
C LYS A 46 19.38 3.50 8.01
N ASP A 47 18.36 3.12 7.24
CA ASP A 47 18.19 1.76 6.71
C ASP A 47 18.71 1.61 5.27
N GLY A 48 19.29 2.69 4.70
CA GLY A 48 19.90 2.70 3.37
C GLY A 48 18.87 2.56 2.25
N VAL A 49 17.71 3.18 2.42
CA VAL A 49 16.66 3.31 1.39
C VAL A 49 16.91 4.60 0.61
N ASP A 50 16.94 4.50 -0.71
CA ASP A 50 17.20 5.65 -1.60
C ASP A 50 15.90 6.38 -1.97
N ILE A 51 14.80 5.63 -2.18
CA ILE A 51 13.50 6.16 -2.61
C ILE A 51 12.39 5.50 -1.79
N SER A 52 11.40 6.30 -1.36
CA SER A 52 10.16 5.78 -0.76
C SER A 52 8.93 6.18 -1.56
N VAL A 53 8.04 5.20 -1.80
CA VAL A 53 6.71 5.46 -2.34
C VAL A 53 5.77 5.74 -1.18
N VAL A 54 5.19 6.95 -1.17
CA VAL A 54 4.40 7.45 -0.04
C VAL A 54 2.91 7.27 -0.33
N MET A 55 2.25 6.45 0.47
CA MET A 55 0.83 6.12 0.34
C MET A 55 -0.02 7.14 1.09
N ASN A 56 -0.87 7.85 0.36
CA ASN A 56 -1.85 8.77 0.92
C ASN A 56 -3.25 8.15 0.82
N ILE A 57 -4.10 8.39 1.82
CA ILE A 57 -5.43 7.79 1.89
C ILE A 57 -6.47 8.87 2.19
N ALA A 58 -7.40 9.07 1.26
CA ALA A 58 -8.59 9.91 1.46
C ALA A 58 -9.65 9.08 2.21
N THR A 59 -9.68 9.17 3.53
CA THR A 59 -10.62 8.42 4.39
C THR A 59 -12.02 9.05 4.48
N ASN A 60 -12.21 10.18 3.82
CA ASN A 60 -13.48 10.92 3.78
C ASN A 60 -13.64 11.54 2.38
N PRO A 61 -14.85 11.54 1.77
CA PRO A 61 -15.08 12.11 0.44
C PRO A 61 -14.60 13.55 0.27
N HIS A 62 -14.73 14.36 1.33
CA HIS A 62 -14.34 15.78 1.29
C HIS A 62 -12.84 16.04 1.47
N GLN A 63 -12.03 14.99 1.68
CA GLN A 63 -10.60 15.13 1.93
C GLN A 63 -9.72 14.89 0.70
N GLN A 64 -10.25 14.28 -0.36
CA GLN A 64 -9.41 13.82 -1.49
C GLN A 64 -8.54 14.94 -2.08
N HIS A 65 -9.08 16.14 -2.30
CA HIS A 65 -8.29 17.26 -2.82
C HIS A 65 -7.14 17.64 -1.89
N SER A 66 -7.41 17.84 -0.60
CA SER A 66 -6.37 18.24 0.36
C SER A 66 -5.33 17.15 0.60
N VAL A 67 -5.73 15.88 0.54
CA VAL A 67 -4.82 14.73 0.60
C VAL A 67 -3.90 14.70 -0.62
N ASN A 68 -4.44 14.93 -1.80
CA ASN A 68 -3.66 14.92 -3.04
C ASN A 68 -2.82 16.18 -3.21
N ASP A 69 -3.23 17.34 -2.68
CA ASP A 69 -2.38 18.54 -2.61
C ASP A 69 -1.16 18.29 -1.72
N PHE A 70 -1.36 17.66 -0.58
CA PHE A 70 -0.25 17.25 0.28
C PHE A 70 0.65 16.22 -0.43
N ALA A 71 0.06 15.20 -1.05
CA ALA A 71 0.81 14.21 -1.83
C ALA A 71 1.68 14.90 -2.89
N ALA A 72 1.09 15.78 -3.70
CA ALA A 72 1.83 16.52 -4.73
C ALA A 72 2.98 17.36 -4.18
N SER A 73 2.82 17.93 -2.96
CA SER A 73 3.88 18.71 -2.31
C SER A 73 5.09 17.87 -1.88
N LEU A 74 4.96 16.54 -1.82
CA LEU A 74 6.04 15.63 -1.44
C LEU A 74 6.89 15.18 -2.64
N ILE A 75 6.46 15.44 -3.89
CA ILE A 75 7.15 14.95 -5.08
C ILE A 75 8.59 15.48 -5.09
N SER A 76 9.55 14.56 -5.04
CA SER A 76 10.99 14.84 -5.01
C SER A 76 11.76 13.66 -5.60
N GLU A 77 13.08 13.75 -5.64
CA GLU A 77 13.94 12.65 -6.12
C GLU A 77 13.89 11.43 -5.21
N ASP A 78 13.62 11.62 -3.91
CA ASP A 78 13.59 10.57 -2.87
C ASP A 78 12.19 10.15 -2.45
N LEU A 79 11.13 10.93 -2.75
CA LEU A 79 9.75 10.58 -2.41
C LEU A 79 8.86 10.58 -3.66
N ILE A 80 8.19 9.45 -3.88
CA ILE A 80 7.23 9.25 -4.96
C ILE A 80 5.83 9.04 -4.34
N PRO A 81 5.05 10.12 -4.14
CA PRO A 81 3.73 9.96 -3.53
C PRO A 81 2.71 9.37 -4.50
N PHE A 82 1.83 8.52 -3.96
CA PHE A 82 0.60 8.09 -4.60
C PHE A 82 -0.55 8.93 -4.08
N GLY A 83 -1.49 9.27 -4.97
CA GLY A 83 -2.72 9.94 -4.61
C GLY A 83 -3.76 8.97 -4.05
N SER A 84 -4.95 9.51 -3.76
CA SER A 84 -6.08 8.71 -3.32
C SER A 84 -7.39 9.39 -3.72
N VAL A 85 -8.38 8.62 -4.14
CA VAL A 85 -9.76 9.10 -4.30
C VAL A 85 -10.68 8.32 -3.37
N HIS A 86 -11.74 8.97 -2.90
CA HIS A 86 -12.73 8.30 -2.06
C HIS A 86 -13.89 7.79 -2.93
N PRO A 87 -14.28 6.50 -2.81
CA PRO A 87 -15.33 5.92 -3.65
C PRO A 87 -16.69 6.63 -3.62
N ASN A 88 -16.97 7.34 -2.53
CA ASN A 88 -18.21 8.11 -2.37
C ASN A 88 -18.08 9.58 -2.78
N SER A 89 -16.94 10.00 -3.30
CA SER A 89 -16.78 11.37 -3.78
C SER A 89 -17.45 11.51 -5.17
N PRO A 90 -18.29 12.52 -5.37
CA PRO A 90 -18.98 12.70 -6.64
C PRO A 90 -18.03 13.05 -7.81
N ASP A 91 -16.86 13.59 -7.51
CA ASP A 91 -15.81 14.02 -8.44
C ASP A 91 -14.58 13.09 -8.42
N ALA A 92 -14.74 11.83 -7.99
CA ALA A 92 -13.62 10.88 -7.89
C ALA A 92 -12.92 10.64 -9.25
N LEU A 93 -13.65 10.65 -10.35
CA LEU A 93 -13.07 10.47 -11.69
C LEU A 93 -12.28 11.69 -12.15
N ASP A 94 -12.75 12.89 -11.88
CA ASP A 94 -12.06 14.16 -12.20
C ASP A 94 -10.80 14.28 -11.33
N GLU A 95 -10.88 13.85 -10.06
CA GLU A 95 -9.73 13.86 -9.17
C GLU A 95 -8.64 12.87 -9.62
N LEU A 96 -8.99 11.73 -10.24
CA LEU A 96 -8.00 10.84 -10.86
C LEU A 96 -7.24 11.54 -11.99
N GLU A 97 -7.93 12.31 -12.84
CA GLU A 97 -7.28 13.12 -13.86
C GLU A 97 -6.35 14.18 -13.23
N ARG A 98 -6.80 14.81 -12.15
CA ARG A 98 -5.98 15.76 -11.41
C ARG A 98 -4.74 15.10 -10.81
N ILE A 99 -4.86 13.94 -10.16
CA ILE A 99 -3.73 13.14 -9.65
C ILE A 99 -2.70 12.92 -10.76
N LYS A 100 -3.14 12.50 -11.95
CA LYS A 100 -2.25 12.32 -13.11
C LYS A 100 -1.59 13.62 -13.54
N SER A 101 -2.35 14.71 -13.61
CA SER A 101 -1.84 16.05 -14.02
C SER A 101 -0.83 16.62 -13.03
N LEU A 102 -0.96 16.31 -11.74
CA LEU A 102 -0.02 16.67 -10.67
C LEU A 102 1.29 15.85 -10.73
N GLY A 103 1.40 14.87 -11.63
CA GLY A 103 2.62 14.09 -11.85
C GLY A 103 2.73 12.82 -11.00
N MET A 104 1.73 12.51 -10.20
CA MET A 104 1.69 11.27 -9.42
C MET A 104 1.59 10.03 -10.34
N LYS A 105 2.17 8.91 -9.91
CA LYS A 105 2.29 7.70 -10.73
C LYS A 105 1.28 6.62 -10.37
N GLY A 106 0.58 6.78 -9.26
CA GLY A 106 -0.37 5.78 -8.78
C GLY A 106 -1.35 6.33 -7.76
N VAL A 107 -2.25 5.45 -7.36
CA VAL A 107 -3.29 5.70 -6.36
C VAL A 107 -3.31 4.60 -5.31
N LYS A 108 -3.57 4.98 -4.07
CA LYS A 108 -3.74 4.09 -2.92
C LYS A 108 -5.22 4.00 -2.56
N PHE A 109 -5.67 2.76 -2.33
CA PHE A 109 -6.94 2.46 -1.69
C PHE A 109 -6.75 1.70 -0.39
N HIS A 110 -7.60 1.98 0.57
CA HIS A 110 -7.70 1.24 1.81
C HIS A 110 -9.17 0.88 2.07
N PRO A 111 -9.60 -0.31 1.65
CA PRO A 111 -11.02 -0.69 1.68
C PRO A 111 -11.69 -0.46 3.03
N GLU A 112 -11.04 -0.83 4.13
CA GLU A 112 -11.59 -0.69 5.49
C GLU A 112 -11.74 0.78 5.89
N TYR A 113 -10.70 1.62 5.69
CA TYR A 113 -10.76 3.05 6.03
C TYR A 113 -11.71 3.84 5.13
N GLN A 114 -11.92 3.40 3.89
CA GLN A 114 -12.77 4.07 2.90
C GLN A 114 -14.18 3.48 2.79
N GLY A 115 -14.45 2.38 3.49
CA GLY A 115 -15.77 1.77 3.62
C GLY A 115 -16.34 1.22 2.31
N PHE A 116 -15.58 0.39 1.57
CA PHE A 116 -16.04 -0.25 0.34
C PHE A 116 -15.47 -1.65 0.18
N TYR A 117 -16.26 -2.54 -0.39
CA TYR A 117 -15.73 -3.82 -0.86
C TYR A 117 -15.09 -3.64 -2.23
N VAL A 118 -13.91 -4.24 -2.44
CA VAL A 118 -13.15 -4.04 -3.70
C VAL A 118 -13.88 -4.55 -4.93
N ASP A 119 -14.82 -5.49 -4.79
CA ASP A 119 -15.61 -6.09 -5.86
C ASP A 119 -17.02 -5.45 -6.03
N GLU A 120 -17.28 -4.29 -5.40
CA GLU A 120 -18.51 -3.54 -5.64
C GLU A 120 -18.54 -2.93 -7.05
N GLU A 121 -19.69 -3.06 -7.74
CA GLU A 121 -19.84 -2.57 -9.12
C GLU A 121 -19.58 -1.07 -9.25
N ARG A 122 -19.89 -0.28 -8.23
CA ARG A 122 -19.61 1.17 -8.22
C ARG A 122 -18.14 1.53 -8.31
N MET A 123 -17.24 0.58 -8.01
CA MET A 123 -15.80 0.77 -8.15
C MET A 123 -15.30 0.60 -9.60
N PHE A 124 -16.03 -0.10 -10.45
CA PHE A 124 -15.55 -0.44 -11.78
C PHE A 124 -15.29 0.78 -12.68
N PRO A 125 -16.10 1.86 -12.67
CA PRO A 125 -15.75 3.09 -13.38
C PRO A 125 -14.43 3.72 -12.91
N ILE A 126 -14.13 3.65 -11.59
CA ILE A 126 -12.89 4.16 -11.01
C ILE A 126 -11.70 3.33 -11.50
N TYR A 127 -11.80 1.99 -11.47
CA TYR A 127 -10.75 1.09 -11.95
C TYR A 127 -10.47 1.26 -13.44
N LYS A 128 -11.52 1.42 -14.24
CA LYS A 128 -11.41 1.71 -15.67
C LYS A 128 -10.65 3.03 -15.88
N LYS A 129 -11.05 4.10 -15.20
CA LYS A 129 -10.40 5.41 -15.30
C LYS A 129 -8.92 5.37 -14.91
N ILE A 130 -8.58 4.65 -13.85
CA ILE A 130 -7.20 4.44 -13.41
C ILE A 130 -6.38 3.78 -14.53
N SER A 131 -6.93 2.74 -15.17
CA SER A 131 -6.28 2.04 -16.28
C SER A 131 -6.10 2.94 -17.50
N GLU A 132 -7.13 3.71 -17.88
CA GLU A 132 -7.07 4.70 -18.97
C GLU A 132 -5.98 5.75 -18.76
N LEU A 133 -5.76 6.16 -17.50
CA LEU A 133 -4.71 7.11 -17.11
C LEU A 133 -3.31 6.46 -16.96
N GLY A 134 -3.23 5.12 -17.01
CA GLY A 134 -1.99 4.37 -16.81
C GLY A 134 -1.41 4.57 -15.40
N LEU A 135 -2.28 4.71 -14.39
CA LEU A 135 -1.86 4.84 -13.00
C LEU A 135 -1.70 3.46 -12.36
N ILE A 136 -0.68 3.31 -11.51
CA ILE A 136 -0.51 2.11 -10.67
C ILE A 136 -1.58 2.15 -9.58
N THR A 137 -2.22 1.02 -9.30
CA THR A 137 -3.15 0.91 -8.18
C THR A 137 -2.53 0.08 -7.07
N LEU A 138 -2.43 0.65 -5.86
CA LEU A 138 -2.03 -0.10 -4.68
C LEU A 138 -3.20 -0.20 -3.69
N PHE A 139 -3.59 -1.42 -3.36
CA PHE A 139 -4.61 -1.70 -2.35
C PHE A 139 -3.97 -2.17 -1.04
N HIS A 140 -4.50 -1.70 0.09
CA HIS A 140 -4.41 -2.51 1.30
C HIS A 140 -5.15 -3.82 1.04
N ALA A 141 -4.53 -4.95 1.39
CA ALA A 141 -5.09 -6.27 1.11
C ALA A 141 -5.10 -7.15 2.36
N GLY A 142 -6.17 -7.94 2.50
CA GLY A 142 -6.38 -8.80 3.64
C GLY A 142 -6.99 -8.09 4.85
N GLY A 143 -6.64 -8.58 6.04
CA GLY A 143 -7.08 -7.99 7.31
C GLY A 143 -6.33 -6.73 7.66
N ASP A 144 -6.93 -5.89 8.47
CA ASP A 144 -6.29 -4.74 9.11
C ASP A 144 -6.44 -4.86 10.63
N ILE A 145 -5.36 -4.59 11.36
CA ILE A 145 -5.30 -4.74 12.82
C ILE A 145 -6.29 -3.81 13.56
N GLY A 146 -6.69 -2.70 12.92
CA GLY A 146 -7.65 -1.74 13.47
C GLY A 146 -9.10 -2.06 13.21
N PHE A 147 -9.41 -3.16 12.47
CA PHE A 147 -10.78 -3.49 12.07
C PHE A 147 -11.12 -4.96 12.32
N PRO A 148 -12.33 -5.25 12.83
CA PRO A 148 -12.80 -6.63 12.91
C PRO A 148 -13.25 -7.16 11.54
N PRO A 149 -13.25 -8.49 11.33
CA PRO A 149 -13.89 -9.08 10.16
C PRO A 149 -15.41 -8.81 10.14
N PRO A 150 -16.08 -8.86 8.96
CA PRO A 150 -15.53 -9.32 7.66
C PRO A 150 -14.72 -8.24 6.95
N TYR A 151 -13.58 -8.66 6.38
CA TYR A 151 -12.69 -7.73 5.65
C TYR A 151 -13.18 -7.45 4.23
N GLN A 152 -12.89 -6.26 3.74
CA GLN A 152 -13.42 -5.72 2.48
C GLN A 152 -12.51 -5.98 1.29
N GLY A 153 -11.21 -6.21 1.53
CA GLY A 153 -10.18 -6.49 0.53
C GLY A 153 -9.57 -7.89 0.69
N THR A 154 -10.37 -8.96 0.65
CA THR A 154 -9.85 -10.34 0.77
C THR A 154 -9.29 -10.88 -0.53
N PRO A 155 -8.40 -11.91 -0.53
CA PRO A 155 -7.90 -12.56 -1.74
C PRO A 155 -9.00 -13.02 -2.69
N ASP A 156 -10.11 -13.57 -2.20
CA ASP A 156 -11.27 -13.96 -3.02
C ASP A 156 -11.88 -12.79 -3.78
N ARG A 157 -11.97 -11.63 -3.14
CA ARG A 157 -12.55 -10.42 -3.75
C ARG A 157 -11.60 -9.82 -4.77
N PHE A 158 -10.30 -9.80 -4.49
CA PHE A 158 -9.30 -9.36 -5.46
C PHE A 158 -9.31 -10.25 -6.71
N LEU A 159 -9.37 -11.57 -6.55
CA LEU A 159 -9.44 -12.49 -7.68
C LEU A 159 -10.56 -12.14 -8.68
N ARG A 160 -11.70 -11.62 -8.19
CA ARG A 160 -12.85 -11.24 -9.03
C ARG A 160 -12.64 -9.97 -9.85
N ILE A 161 -11.69 -9.12 -9.46
CA ILE A 161 -11.50 -7.80 -10.07
C ILE A 161 -10.18 -7.61 -10.80
N LEU A 162 -9.20 -8.50 -10.67
CA LEU A 162 -7.89 -8.33 -11.33
C LEU A 162 -8.02 -8.11 -12.84
N ASN A 163 -8.99 -8.75 -13.49
CA ASN A 163 -9.26 -8.59 -14.92
C ASN A 163 -9.94 -7.26 -15.29
N ARG A 164 -10.24 -6.39 -14.34
CA ARG A 164 -10.78 -5.04 -14.57
C ARG A 164 -9.69 -4.00 -14.80
N PHE A 165 -8.43 -4.39 -14.58
CA PHE A 165 -7.28 -3.50 -14.70
C PHE A 165 -6.45 -3.84 -15.94
N GLU A 166 -6.10 -2.82 -16.71
CA GLU A 166 -5.09 -2.86 -17.76
C GLU A 166 -3.76 -2.24 -17.30
N SER A 167 -3.79 -1.54 -16.15
CA SER A 167 -2.62 -0.96 -15.49
C SER A 167 -2.14 -1.85 -14.31
N PRO A 168 -0.89 -1.69 -13.85
CA PRO A 168 -0.37 -2.51 -12.76
C PRO A 168 -1.18 -2.38 -11.47
N VAL A 169 -1.44 -3.52 -10.83
CA VAL A 169 -2.07 -3.62 -9.51
C VAL A 169 -1.07 -4.18 -8.51
N VAL A 170 -0.97 -3.54 -7.37
CA VAL A 170 -0.17 -3.97 -6.21
C VAL A 170 -1.10 -4.28 -5.05
N LEU A 171 -1.00 -5.47 -4.50
CA LEU A 171 -1.70 -5.87 -3.29
C LEU A 171 -0.70 -5.84 -2.13
N ALA A 172 -0.95 -4.98 -1.17
CA ALA A 172 -0.08 -4.79 -0.01
C ALA A 172 -0.01 -6.03 0.88
N HIS A 173 1.01 -6.06 1.73
CA HIS A 173 1.14 -7.02 2.82
C HIS A 173 1.15 -8.47 2.32
N TRP A 174 2.07 -8.75 1.38
CA TRP A 174 2.24 -10.09 0.76
C TRP A 174 0.97 -10.57 0.03
N GLY A 175 0.18 -9.63 -0.51
CA GLY A 175 -1.08 -9.92 -1.19
C GLY A 175 -2.29 -10.12 -0.28
N GLY A 176 -2.10 -10.08 1.05
CA GLY A 176 -3.22 -10.22 2.01
C GLY A 176 -2.76 -10.42 3.45
N CYS A 177 -2.79 -9.34 4.23
CA CYS A 177 -2.43 -9.35 5.64
C CYS A 177 -3.24 -10.41 6.41
N PHE A 178 -2.57 -11.27 7.19
CA PHE A 178 -3.14 -12.39 7.95
C PHE A 178 -3.84 -13.48 7.14
N MET A 179 -3.73 -13.46 5.78
CA MET A 179 -4.44 -14.38 4.89
C MET A 179 -3.50 -15.17 3.97
N CYS A 180 -2.27 -15.50 4.43
CA CYS A 180 -1.23 -16.09 3.59
C CYS A 180 -1.65 -17.39 2.86
N PHE A 181 -2.51 -18.22 3.45
CA PHE A 181 -3.00 -19.45 2.81
C PHE A 181 -3.97 -19.15 1.66
N ASP A 182 -4.87 -18.16 1.85
CA ASP A 182 -5.76 -17.70 0.78
C ASP A 182 -4.98 -17.05 -0.36
N VAL A 183 -3.95 -16.25 -0.03
CA VAL A 183 -3.04 -15.68 -1.03
C VAL A 183 -2.35 -16.77 -1.82
N LEU A 184 -1.80 -17.78 -1.16
CA LEU A 184 -1.14 -18.93 -1.80
C LEU A 184 -2.09 -19.68 -2.72
N GLU A 185 -3.31 -19.89 -2.31
CA GLU A 185 -4.29 -20.64 -3.11
C GLU A 185 -4.79 -19.83 -4.30
N LYS A 186 -5.10 -18.54 -4.14
CA LYS A 186 -5.95 -17.76 -5.04
C LYS A 186 -5.19 -16.73 -5.87
N LEU A 187 -4.11 -16.14 -5.34
CA LEU A 187 -3.45 -14.99 -5.95
C LEU A 187 -2.00 -15.26 -6.38
N ALA A 188 -1.27 -16.10 -5.66
CA ALA A 188 0.12 -16.37 -5.97
C ALA A 188 0.27 -17.04 -7.34
N GLY A 189 1.14 -16.47 -8.19
CA GLY A 189 1.35 -16.87 -9.58
C GLY A 189 0.50 -16.11 -10.60
N LEU A 190 -0.46 -15.27 -10.17
CA LEU A 190 -1.21 -14.39 -11.06
C LEU A 190 -0.40 -13.14 -11.45
N PRO A 191 -0.76 -12.46 -12.56
CA PRO A 191 -0.09 -11.24 -13.02
C PRO A 191 -0.47 -10.00 -12.20
N VAL A 192 -0.18 -10.03 -10.91
CA VAL A 192 -0.39 -8.97 -9.92
C VAL A 192 0.88 -8.82 -9.11
N TRP A 193 1.16 -7.66 -8.57
CA TRP A 193 2.31 -7.39 -7.72
C TRP A 193 1.94 -7.51 -6.25
N PHE A 194 2.86 -7.99 -5.42
CA PHE A 194 2.73 -7.90 -3.97
C PHE A 194 3.82 -7.00 -3.41
N ASP A 195 3.51 -6.20 -2.39
CA ASP A 195 4.57 -5.61 -1.57
C ASP A 195 4.79 -6.44 -0.28
N THR A 196 5.99 -6.38 0.24
CA THR A 196 6.40 -7.19 1.40
C THR A 196 6.17 -6.48 2.74
N SER A 197 5.42 -5.38 2.72
CA SER A 197 5.16 -4.57 3.90
C SER A 197 4.43 -5.33 4.98
N PHE A 198 4.61 -4.89 6.22
CA PHE A 198 4.02 -5.49 7.43
C PHE A 198 4.30 -7.00 7.58
N GLY A 199 5.41 -7.48 6.97
CA GLY A 199 5.75 -8.90 6.99
C GLY A 199 6.44 -9.34 8.26
N TYR A 200 7.25 -8.49 8.88
CA TYR A 200 8.02 -8.85 10.05
C TYR A 200 7.13 -9.11 11.27
N GLY A 201 7.20 -10.35 11.80
CA GLY A 201 6.36 -10.78 12.92
C GLY A 201 4.89 -11.09 12.58
N ALA A 202 4.41 -10.71 11.38
CA ALA A 202 3.04 -10.98 10.94
C ALA A 202 2.97 -12.07 9.85
N MET A 203 4.03 -12.21 9.03
CA MET A 203 4.14 -13.22 7.98
C MET A 203 5.06 -14.36 8.45
N PRO A 204 4.55 -15.60 8.63
CA PRO A 204 5.41 -16.75 8.91
C PRO A 204 6.42 -16.98 7.76
N LYS A 205 7.70 -17.19 8.09
CA LYS A 205 8.77 -17.42 7.10
C LYS A 205 8.38 -18.51 6.08
N ALA A 206 7.80 -19.62 6.53
CA ALA A 206 7.38 -20.70 5.64
C ALA A 206 6.28 -20.29 4.65
N CYS A 207 5.40 -19.35 5.03
CA CYS A 207 4.41 -18.80 4.11
C CYS A 207 5.06 -17.82 3.12
N ALA A 208 5.94 -16.94 3.60
CA ALA A 208 6.70 -16.03 2.75
C ALA A 208 7.50 -16.81 1.68
N GLN A 209 8.19 -17.89 2.07
CA GLN A 209 8.91 -18.75 1.13
C GLN A 209 7.99 -19.36 0.08
N ARG A 210 6.87 -19.94 0.50
CA ARG A 210 5.91 -20.54 -0.46
C ARG A 210 5.27 -19.51 -1.40
N ILE A 211 5.06 -18.25 -0.92
CA ILE A 211 4.59 -17.16 -1.78
C ILE A 211 5.70 -16.83 -2.79
N LEU A 212 6.95 -16.66 -2.36
CA LEU A 212 8.09 -16.40 -3.24
C LEU A 212 8.22 -17.50 -4.30
N ASP A 213 8.24 -18.79 -3.90
CA ASP A 213 8.39 -19.93 -4.80
C ASP A 213 7.28 -20.01 -5.87
N LYS A 214 6.05 -19.65 -5.51
CA LYS A 214 4.90 -19.74 -6.42
C LYS A 214 4.67 -18.48 -7.25
N HIS A 215 4.92 -17.31 -6.65
CA HIS A 215 4.61 -16.01 -7.27
C HIS A 215 5.75 -15.47 -8.13
N GLY A 216 6.99 -15.77 -7.75
CA GLY A 216 8.21 -15.24 -8.34
C GLY A 216 8.66 -13.93 -7.71
N ALA A 217 9.97 -13.78 -7.56
CA ALA A 217 10.58 -12.59 -6.98
C ALA A 217 10.35 -11.35 -7.84
N GLU A 218 10.24 -11.52 -9.15
CA GLU A 218 10.05 -10.44 -10.12
C GLU A 218 8.75 -9.63 -9.92
N ARG A 219 7.81 -10.15 -9.14
CA ARG A 219 6.56 -9.47 -8.79
C ARG A 219 6.42 -9.18 -7.30
N LEU A 220 7.52 -9.29 -6.54
CA LEU A 220 7.58 -8.84 -5.16
C LEU A 220 8.30 -7.48 -5.07
N LEU A 221 7.68 -6.53 -4.41
CA LEU A 221 8.19 -5.19 -4.17
C LEU A 221 8.62 -5.08 -2.70
N LEU A 222 9.83 -4.59 -2.44
CA LEU A 222 10.19 -4.26 -1.07
C LEU A 222 9.24 -3.18 -0.55
N GLY A 223 8.57 -3.43 0.55
CA GLY A 223 7.73 -2.49 1.28
C GLY A 223 7.91 -2.66 2.78
N SER A 224 7.85 -1.58 3.54
CA SER A 224 7.98 -1.63 5.00
C SER A 224 6.66 -1.43 5.73
N ASP A 225 5.80 -0.57 5.23
CA ASP A 225 4.67 0.04 5.93
C ASP A 225 5.13 1.05 7.01
N MET A 226 6.26 1.75 6.74
CA MET A 226 6.68 2.86 7.61
C MET A 226 5.52 3.88 7.76
N PRO A 227 5.17 4.33 8.94
CA PRO A 227 5.96 4.31 10.18
C PRO A 227 5.76 3.08 11.07
N TRP A 228 4.97 2.08 10.69
CA TRP A 228 4.64 0.94 11.56
C TRP A 228 5.77 -0.09 11.65
N GLN A 229 6.41 -0.36 10.54
CA GLN A 229 7.58 -1.24 10.47
C GLN A 229 8.73 -0.55 9.74
N ARG A 230 9.95 -1.00 10.00
CA ARG A 230 11.16 -0.44 9.39
C ARG A 230 11.54 -1.22 8.12
N PRO A 231 12.10 -0.54 7.09
CA PRO A 231 12.64 -1.21 5.92
C PRO A 231 13.64 -2.32 6.26
N ALA A 232 14.48 -2.10 7.28
CA ALA A 232 15.43 -3.11 7.75
C ALA A 232 14.76 -4.41 8.20
N TRP A 233 13.55 -4.36 8.73
CA TRP A 233 12.82 -5.56 9.17
C TRP A 233 12.25 -6.35 7.98
N SER A 234 11.70 -5.67 6.97
CA SER A 234 11.26 -6.32 5.73
C SER A 234 12.45 -6.96 5.00
N LEU A 235 13.59 -6.25 4.94
CA LEU A 235 14.84 -6.80 4.38
C LEU A 235 15.34 -8.02 5.19
N ALA A 236 15.23 -8.00 6.51
CA ALA A 236 15.63 -9.16 7.34
C ALA A 236 14.79 -10.40 7.04
N LEU A 237 13.47 -10.23 6.82
CA LEU A 237 12.61 -11.32 6.39
C LEU A 237 13.01 -11.83 5.00
N LEU A 238 13.13 -10.95 4.01
CA LEU A 238 13.52 -11.30 2.64
C LEU A 238 14.87 -12.02 2.61
N ASN A 239 15.90 -11.48 3.28
CA ASN A 239 17.23 -12.09 3.35
C ASN A 239 17.25 -13.45 4.08
N SER A 240 16.21 -13.80 4.78
CA SER A 240 16.06 -15.10 5.44
C SER A 240 15.47 -16.18 4.52
N LEU A 241 14.92 -15.79 3.37
CA LEU A 241 14.32 -16.69 2.39
C LEU A 241 15.40 -17.30 1.50
N ASP A 242 15.11 -18.48 0.99
CA ASP A 242 15.94 -19.14 -0.02
C ASP A 242 15.63 -18.50 -1.37
N MET A 243 16.51 -17.63 -1.84
CA MET A 243 16.42 -16.96 -3.15
C MET A 243 17.59 -17.38 -4.03
N SER A 244 17.38 -17.45 -5.34
CA SER A 244 18.47 -17.65 -6.30
C SER A 244 19.27 -16.35 -6.49
N ASP A 245 20.48 -16.44 -7.04
CA ASP A 245 21.34 -15.26 -7.32
C ASP A 245 20.72 -14.26 -8.32
N GLY A 246 19.58 -14.61 -8.93
CA GLY A 246 18.85 -13.76 -9.87
C GLY A 246 17.58 -13.13 -9.31
N ASP A 247 17.21 -13.47 -8.07
CA ASP A 247 15.98 -12.98 -7.41
C ASP A 247 16.17 -11.64 -6.60
#